data_b6d41b2a1a090a4fa42702ef57c70371
#
_entry.id   b6d41b2a1a090a4fa42702ef57c70371
#
_cell.length_a   1.000
_cell.length_b   1.000
_cell.length_c   1.000
_cell.angle_alpha   90.00
_cell.angle_beta   90.00
_cell.angle_gamma   90.00
#
_symmetry.space_group_name_H-M   'P 1'
#
loop_
_entity.id
_entity.type
_entity.pdbx_description
1 polymer ?
#
loop_
_entity_poly.entity_id
_entity_poly.type
_entity_poly.pdbx_seq_one_letter_code
_entity_poly.pdbx_strand_id
1 'polypeptide(L)'
;MGKKKSFNIIILYHLSTHQSGPKLLFPSRLLTLRTLSRSSSSSMTKLQGRELYESIGSPKRIVAPMVDQSELAWRILSRRYGATLCYTPMFHARLFATSEKYRQDMWGEWDGDAGKDRPLVVQFCANDPEYLLQAAKHVVGKCDAVDLNLGCPQGIARKGNYGSFLMENWDLIYRLINKLHTELDVPVTAKIRVFEDREKTLEYAKMVLSAGAQFLTVHGRTREMKGQKTGLADWSIIKYLRDNLPQDTVFFANGNILYPDDISRCLTEIGCDAVMSAEGNLYNPGVFVDAEEDLKRQFPRVDHILREYYEIVKDCPGNASKIAMKSHIFKVLRPFLEVHTDIRQEVAKMNTKYRFDDVERVVKLVEATVEEIFAKPDIEQLDVITAGDKQLWGGSYKKVPYWRCQPYFRPVNGVSGDKRVTEALKSQNEPLTSQNEPQLSNHLPHNKRPLQPDNEEQTKRSKQSI
;
A
#
# COMPACT_ATOMS: atom_id res chain seq x y z
N MET A 1 12.06 -6.86 -56.76
CA MET A 1 13.01 -5.81 -57.23
C MET A 1 12.63 -4.50 -56.59
N GLY A 2 13.58 -3.83 -55.90
CA GLY A 2 13.37 -2.46 -55.42
C GLY A 2 13.90 -2.19 -54.01
N LYS A 3 15.16 -2.12 -53.87
CA LYS A 3 16.16 -1.22 -53.23
C LYS A 3 15.80 -0.56 -51.89
N LYS A 4 16.53 -1.02 -50.84
CA LYS A 4 16.82 -0.31 -49.59
C LYS A 4 17.60 0.99 -49.85
N LYS A 5 17.25 2.07 -49.16
CA LYS A 5 18.10 3.25 -49.01
C LYS A 5 18.37 3.46 -47.52
N SER A 6 19.65 3.32 -47.15
CA SER A 6 20.21 3.73 -45.86
C SER A 6 20.51 5.25 -45.91
N PHE A 7 20.17 5.98 -44.86
CA PHE A 7 20.66 7.35 -44.67
C PHE A 7 21.64 7.34 -43.48
N ASN A 8 22.91 7.61 -43.79
CA ASN A 8 23.95 7.95 -42.83
C ASN A 8 23.91 9.46 -42.61
N ILE A 9 23.79 9.88 -41.35
CA ILE A 9 24.01 11.28 -40.95
C ILE A 9 25.41 11.38 -40.35
N ILE A 10 26.27 12.11 -41.02
CA ILE A 10 27.62 12.49 -40.54
C ILE A 10 27.48 13.84 -39.85
N ILE A 11 27.85 13.91 -38.58
CA ILE A 11 27.98 15.19 -37.85
C ILE A 11 29.44 15.56 -37.81
N LEU A 12 29.83 16.64 -38.49
CA LEU A 12 31.14 17.27 -38.53
C LEU A 12 31.27 18.21 -37.31
N TYR A 13 32.26 17.95 -36.46
CA TYR A 13 32.73 18.94 -35.49
C TYR A 13 33.92 19.74 -36.05
N HIS A 14 33.79 21.04 -36.07
CA HIS A 14 34.86 21.99 -36.36
C HIS A 14 35.77 22.13 -35.16
N LEU A 15 37.05 21.85 -35.34
CA LEU A 15 38.13 22.20 -34.44
C LEU A 15 38.84 23.46 -34.97
N SER A 16 38.88 24.49 -34.14
CA SER A 16 39.72 25.69 -34.35
C SER A 16 41.04 25.53 -33.57
N THR A 17 42.13 25.73 -34.27
CA THR A 17 43.52 25.67 -33.80
C THR A 17 44.02 27.02 -33.31
N HIS A 18 44.87 27.02 -32.26
CA HIS A 18 46.16 27.78 -32.11
C HIS A 18 46.60 27.62 -30.64
N GLN A 19 47.79 27.16 -30.29
CA GLN A 19 49.11 27.73 -30.40
C GLN A 19 50.19 26.78 -29.86
N SER A 20 51.35 27.02 -30.33
CA SER A 20 52.70 26.42 -30.29
C SER A 20 53.40 26.33 -28.94
N GLY A 21 54.28 25.29 -28.80
CA GLY A 21 55.42 25.23 -27.85
C GLY A 21 55.90 23.78 -27.54
N PRO A 22 57.11 23.48 -27.09
CA PRO A 22 58.10 22.80 -27.93
C PRO A 22 58.23 21.27 -27.65
N LYS A 23 58.88 20.59 -28.62
CA LYS A 23 59.18 19.16 -28.69
C LYS A 23 60.14 18.69 -27.57
N LEU A 24 59.75 17.63 -26.86
CA LEU A 24 60.69 16.75 -26.14
C LEU A 24 60.57 15.33 -26.69
N LEU A 25 61.66 14.82 -27.21
CA LEU A 25 61.88 13.46 -27.70
C LEU A 25 61.96 12.50 -26.50
N PHE A 26 61.13 11.43 -26.46
CA PHE A 26 61.42 10.22 -25.69
C PHE A 26 61.16 8.97 -26.53
N PRO A 27 61.97 7.90 -26.33
CA PRO A 27 62.05 6.78 -27.26
C PRO A 27 60.88 5.81 -27.16
N SER A 28 60.49 5.30 -28.32
CA SER A 28 59.51 4.26 -28.52
C SER A 28 59.91 2.95 -27.83
N ARG A 29 59.15 2.54 -26.78
CA ARG A 29 59.09 1.15 -26.37
C ARG A 29 57.74 0.58 -26.84
N LEU A 30 57.81 -0.38 -27.75
CA LEU A 30 56.66 -1.25 -28.10
C LEU A 30 56.21 -2.02 -26.84
N LEU A 31 55.09 -1.66 -26.27
CA LEU A 31 54.36 -2.48 -25.31
C LEU A 31 53.35 -3.31 -26.08
N THR A 32 53.65 -4.60 -26.21
CA THR A 32 52.70 -5.61 -26.71
C THR A 32 51.56 -5.74 -25.70
N LEU A 33 50.42 -5.11 -25.99
CA LEU A 33 49.18 -5.31 -25.26
C LEU A 33 48.66 -6.74 -25.55
N ARG A 34 48.98 -7.70 -24.65
CA ARG A 34 48.25 -8.96 -24.56
C ARG A 34 46.85 -8.64 -24.03
N THR A 35 45.87 -8.63 -24.91
CA THR A 35 44.46 -8.66 -24.53
C THR A 35 44.18 -9.98 -23.83
N LEU A 36 44.24 -9.99 -22.51
CA LEU A 36 43.62 -11.00 -21.69
C LEU A 36 42.11 -10.75 -21.70
N SER A 37 41.42 -11.44 -22.58
CA SER A 37 39.98 -11.58 -22.47
C SER A 37 39.66 -12.41 -21.22
N ARG A 38 39.53 -11.75 -20.10
CA ARG A 38 38.86 -12.32 -18.93
C ARG A 38 37.38 -12.27 -19.19
N SER A 39 36.82 -13.35 -19.72
CA SER A 39 35.40 -13.67 -19.56
C SER A 39 35.16 -14.09 -18.11
N SER A 40 35.10 -13.11 -17.22
CA SER A 40 34.56 -13.34 -15.90
C SER A 40 33.04 -13.11 -16.00
N SER A 41 32.27 -14.14 -16.27
CA SER A 41 30.90 -14.20 -15.79
C SER A 41 30.99 -14.24 -14.27
N SER A 42 31.14 -13.08 -13.62
CA SER A 42 30.83 -12.97 -12.21
C SER A 42 29.32 -13.19 -12.13
N SER A 43 28.87 -14.37 -11.74
CA SER A 43 27.54 -14.54 -11.19
C SER A 43 27.44 -13.55 -10.04
N MET A 44 26.72 -12.46 -10.23
CA MET A 44 26.43 -11.53 -9.12
C MET A 44 25.78 -12.36 -8.05
N THR A 45 26.45 -12.53 -6.92
CA THR A 45 25.93 -13.27 -5.78
C THR A 45 24.62 -12.58 -5.36
N LYS A 46 23.55 -13.34 -5.30
CA LYS A 46 22.22 -12.86 -4.88
C LYS A 46 22.34 -12.28 -3.46
N LEU A 47 22.03 -10.99 -3.32
CA LEU A 47 22.07 -10.32 -2.03
C LEU A 47 21.08 -10.95 -1.05
N GLN A 48 21.46 -11.01 0.22
CA GLN A 48 20.68 -11.69 1.26
C GLN A 48 20.54 -10.82 2.51
N GLY A 49 19.47 -11.04 3.26
CA GLY A 49 19.25 -10.47 4.58
C GLY A 49 19.56 -8.98 4.66
N ARG A 50 20.49 -8.64 5.52
CA ARG A 50 20.87 -7.25 5.83
C ARG A 50 21.49 -6.54 4.60
N GLU A 51 22.32 -7.22 3.83
CA GLU A 51 22.92 -6.63 2.62
C GLU A 51 21.85 -6.24 1.58
N LEU A 52 20.86 -7.10 1.38
CA LEU A 52 19.70 -6.77 0.52
C LEU A 52 18.97 -5.54 1.05
N TYR A 53 18.70 -5.50 2.35
CA TYR A 53 17.96 -4.40 2.99
C TYR A 53 18.70 -3.05 2.82
N GLU A 54 20.01 -3.06 3.00
CA GLU A 54 20.88 -1.89 2.83
C GLU A 54 20.96 -1.46 1.36
N SER A 55 21.05 -2.41 0.42
CA SER A 55 21.12 -2.13 -1.02
C SER A 55 19.88 -1.41 -1.57
N ILE A 56 18.72 -1.60 -0.94
CA ILE A 56 17.47 -0.90 -1.28
C ILE A 56 17.21 0.36 -0.43
N GLY A 57 18.25 0.86 0.27
CA GLY A 57 18.21 2.12 1.00
C GLY A 57 17.67 2.03 2.43
N SER A 58 17.68 0.85 3.06
CA SER A 58 17.21 0.63 4.44
C SER A 58 15.83 1.25 4.72
N PRO A 59 14.79 0.91 3.94
CA PRO A 59 13.49 1.57 3.98
C PRO A 59 12.80 1.41 5.33
N LYS A 60 12.23 2.49 5.85
CA LYS A 60 11.51 2.51 7.14
C LYS A 60 9.99 2.55 7.02
N ARG A 61 9.46 3.07 5.91
CA ARG A 61 8.03 3.37 5.68
C ARG A 61 7.54 2.59 4.47
N ILE A 62 6.68 1.60 4.70
CA ILE A 62 6.34 0.59 3.68
C ILE A 62 4.85 0.63 3.34
N VAL A 63 4.54 0.73 2.03
CA VAL A 63 3.18 0.49 1.51
C VAL A 63 2.91 -1.01 1.50
N ALA A 64 1.88 -1.44 2.22
CA ALA A 64 1.47 -2.84 2.27
C ALA A 64 0.91 -3.33 0.93
N PRO A 65 1.05 -4.64 0.62
CA PRO A 65 0.33 -5.26 -0.47
C PRO A 65 -1.18 -5.27 -0.21
N MET A 66 -1.95 -4.69 -1.14
CA MET A 66 -3.41 -4.57 -1.02
C MET A 66 -4.07 -4.90 -2.35
N VAL A 67 -4.97 -5.89 -2.36
CA VAL A 67 -5.71 -6.31 -3.56
C VAL A 67 -6.45 -5.11 -4.16
N ASP A 68 -6.21 -4.84 -5.43
CA ASP A 68 -6.74 -3.71 -6.20
C ASP A 68 -6.43 -2.31 -5.65
N GLN A 69 -5.52 -2.15 -4.66
CA GLN A 69 -5.33 -0.86 -4.00
C GLN A 69 -3.88 -0.45 -3.72
N SER A 70 -2.89 -1.27 -4.01
CA SER A 70 -1.48 -0.88 -4.07
C SER A 70 -0.95 -0.97 -5.50
N GLU A 71 -1.79 -0.59 -6.46
CA GLU A 71 -1.42 -0.43 -7.87
C GLU A 71 -0.43 0.72 -8.05
N LEU A 72 0.18 0.79 -9.23
CA LEU A 72 1.26 1.72 -9.54
C LEU A 72 0.96 3.17 -9.14
N ALA A 73 -0.23 3.68 -9.51
CA ALA A 73 -0.56 5.09 -9.24
C ALA A 73 -0.61 5.38 -7.73
N TRP A 74 -1.15 4.46 -6.93
CA TRP A 74 -1.17 4.60 -5.47
C TRP A 74 0.23 4.49 -4.86
N ARG A 75 1.12 3.64 -5.40
CA ARG A 75 2.51 3.54 -4.96
C ARG A 75 3.28 4.82 -5.26
N ILE A 76 3.13 5.38 -6.46
CA ILE A 76 3.75 6.67 -6.82
C ILE A 76 3.27 7.79 -5.89
N LEU A 77 1.95 7.90 -5.67
CA LEU A 77 1.38 8.87 -4.74
C LEU A 77 1.96 8.69 -3.33
N SER A 78 1.95 7.46 -2.81
CA SER A 78 2.49 7.17 -1.47
C SER A 78 3.96 7.53 -1.33
N ARG A 79 4.78 7.36 -2.39
CA ARG A 79 6.19 7.78 -2.41
C ARG A 79 6.35 9.30 -2.32
N ARG A 80 5.48 10.08 -2.97
CA ARG A 80 5.48 11.55 -2.84
C ARG A 80 5.24 12.00 -1.39
N TYR A 81 4.54 11.17 -0.61
CA TYR A 81 4.26 11.38 0.83
C TYR A 81 5.20 10.60 1.76
N GLY A 82 6.33 10.10 1.28
CA GLY A 82 7.40 9.57 2.12
C GLY A 82 7.47 8.06 2.26
N ALA A 83 6.69 7.28 1.51
CA ALA A 83 6.90 5.83 1.45
C ALA A 83 8.25 5.49 0.82
N THR A 84 9.04 4.65 1.48
CA THR A 84 10.41 4.31 1.06
C THR A 84 10.52 2.91 0.44
N LEU A 85 9.51 2.06 0.61
CA LEU A 85 9.37 0.77 -0.06
C LEU A 85 7.89 0.52 -0.35
N CYS A 86 7.58 -0.01 -1.53
CA CYS A 86 6.21 -0.37 -1.86
C CYS A 86 6.10 -1.84 -2.24
N TYR A 87 4.92 -2.41 -1.97
CA TYR A 87 4.52 -3.73 -2.42
C TYR A 87 3.44 -3.60 -3.50
N THR A 88 3.47 -4.47 -4.49
CA THR A 88 2.38 -4.59 -5.47
C THR A 88 1.10 -5.13 -4.81
N PRO A 89 -0.07 -5.06 -5.47
CA PRO A 89 -1.17 -5.94 -5.15
C PRO A 89 -0.75 -7.40 -5.13
N MET A 90 -1.49 -8.25 -4.41
CA MET A 90 -1.25 -9.69 -4.38
C MET A 90 -1.67 -10.33 -5.70
N PHE A 91 -0.73 -10.80 -6.50
CA PHE A 91 -0.99 -11.51 -7.75
C PHE A 91 -1.21 -13.01 -7.53
N HIS A 92 -2.11 -13.60 -8.29
CA HIS A 92 -2.33 -15.05 -8.25
C HIS A 92 -1.27 -15.76 -9.11
N ALA A 93 -0.33 -16.48 -8.50
CA ALA A 93 0.84 -17.06 -9.17
C ALA A 93 0.48 -17.91 -10.39
N ARG A 94 -0.47 -18.86 -10.26
CA ARG A 94 -0.90 -19.69 -11.38
C ARG A 94 -1.46 -18.87 -12.55
N LEU A 95 -2.31 -17.88 -12.29
CA LEU A 95 -2.86 -17.04 -13.35
C LEU A 95 -1.77 -16.17 -13.98
N PHE A 96 -0.87 -15.64 -13.16
CA PHE A 96 0.25 -14.82 -13.64
C PHE A 96 1.22 -15.62 -14.50
N ALA A 97 1.47 -16.90 -14.16
CA ALA A 97 2.30 -17.82 -14.94
C ALA A 97 1.63 -18.20 -16.26
N THR A 98 0.31 -18.50 -16.27
CA THR A 98 -0.33 -19.19 -17.40
C THR A 98 -1.20 -18.31 -18.28
N SER A 99 -1.59 -17.10 -17.84
CA SER A 99 -2.50 -16.21 -18.58
C SER A 99 -1.81 -14.89 -18.91
N GLU A 100 -1.48 -14.70 -20.18
CA GLU A 100 -0.94 -13.42 -20.67
C GLU A 100 -1.90 -12.26 -20.43
N LYS A 101 -3.20 -12.49 -20.69
CA LYS A 101 -4.22 -11.48 -20.41
C LYS A 101 -4.21 -11.04 -18.96
N TYR A 102 -4.15 -11.98 -18.00
CA TYR A 102 -4.09 -11.66 -16.58
C TYR A 102 -2.83 -10.82 -16.24
N ARG A 103 -1.67 -11.19 -16.82
CA ARG A 103 -0.45 -10.39 -16.62
C ARG A 103 -0.61 -8.96 -17.15
N GLN A 104 -1.15 -8.79 -18.37
CA GLN A 104 -1.39 -7.47 -18.97
C GLN A 104 -2.38 -6.63 -18.14
N ASP A 105 -3.40 -7.27 -17.57
CA ASP A 105 -4.39 -6.59 -16.72
C ASP A 105 -3.81 -6.17 -15.35
N MET A 106 -2.81 -6.91 -14.83
CA MET A 106 -2.28 -6.75 -13.46
C MET A 106 -0.90 -6.07 -13.40
N TRP A 107 -0.15 -6.08 -14.49
CA TRP A 107 1.23 -5.61 -14.58
C TRP A 107 1.42 -4.80 -15.85
N GLY A 108 1.55 -3.50 -15.72
CA GLY A 108 1.71 -2.56 -16.83
C GLY A 108 3.18 -2.26 -17.15
N GLU A 109 3.38 -1.41 -18.13
CA GLU A 109 4.69 -1.00 -18.64
C GLU A 109 5.55 -0.34 -17.56
N TRP A 110 4.93 0.50 -16.74
CA TRP A 110 5.60 1.31 -15.73
C TRP A 110 5.78 0.62 -14.37
N ASP A 111 5.20 -0.57 -14.17
CA ASP A 111 5.42 -1.34 -12.94
C ASP A 111 6.88 -1.77 -12.84
N GLY A 112 7.51 -1.45 -11.72
CA GLY A 112 8.91 -1.72 -11.47
C GLY A 112 9.89 -0.85 -12.27
N ASP A 113 9.43 0.26 -12.86
CA ASP A 113 10.30 1.24 -13.50
C ASP A 113 11.31 1.81 -12.49
N ALA A 114 12.58 1.86 -12.91
CA ALA A 114 13.70 2.23 -12.03
C ALA A 114 13.60 3.67 -11.49
N GLY A 115 13.00 4.57 -12.27
CA GLY A 115 12.87 5.99 -11.88
C GLY A 115 11.60 6.33 -11.12
N LYS A 116 10.55 5.50 -11.23
CA LYS A 116 9.23 5.82 -10.71
C LYS A 116 8.73 4.88 -9.62
N ASP A 117 9.10 3.59 -9.67
CA ASP A 117 8.45 2.54 -8.88
C ASP A 117 9.45 1.61 -8.12
N ARG A 118 10.65 2.09 -7.84
CA ARG A 118 11.64 1.34 -7.05
C ARG A 118 12.02 2.10 -5.76
N PRO A 119 12.41 1.40 -4.66
CA PRO A 119 12.44 -0.06 -4.51
C PRO A 119 11.04 -0.68 -4.43
N LEU A 120 10.87 -1.87 -5.03
CA LEU A 120 9.59 -2.57 -5.18
C LEU A 120 9.69 -4.03 -4.80
N VAL A 121 8.72 -4.52 -4.05
CA VAL A 121 8.50 -5.95 -3.79
C VAL A 121 7.24 -6.42 -4.50
N VAL A 122 7.36 -7.46 -5.31
CA VAL A 122 6.21 -8.06 -6.02
C VAL A 122 5.64 -9.21 -5.21
N GLN A 123 4.37 -9.10 -4.78
CA GLN A 123 3.75 -10.12 -3.95
C GLN A 123 2.90 -11.10 -4.73
N PHE A 124 3.09 -12.39 -4.49
CA PHE A 124 2.26 -13.48 -5.01
C PHE A 124 1.54 -14.24 -3.91
N CYS A 125 0.34 -14.75 -4.22
CA CYS A 125 -0.26 -15.87 -3.50
C CYS A 125 -0.11 -17.14 -4.35
N ALA A 126 0.23 -18.24 -3.71
CA ALA A 126 0.50 -19.52 -4.35
C ALA A 126 0.21 -20.70 -3.43
N ASN A 127 -0.05 -21.85 -4.03
CA ASN A 127 -0.11 -23.16 -3.38
C ASN A 127 0.61 -24.24 -4.20
N ASP A 128 1.38 -23.82 -5.21
CA ASP A 128 2.18 -24.67 -6.08
C ASP A 128 3.52 -24.01 -6.36
N PRO A 129 4.67 -24.64 -6.01
CA PRO A 129 5.99 -24.06 -6.16
C PRO A 129 6.40 -23.79 -7.61
N GLU A 130 5.97 -24.62 -8.57
CA GLU A 130 6.33 -24.48 -9.97
C GLU A 130 5.61 -23.27 -10.60
N TYR A 131 4.31 -23.13 -10.36
CA TYR A 131 3.57 -21.94 -10.80
C TYR A 131 4.09 -20.66 -10.14
N LEU A 132 4.52 -20.73 -8.87
CA LEU A 132 5.10 -19.58 -8.18
C LEU A 132 6.42 -19.16 -8.82
N LEU A 133 7.32 -20.10 -9.10
CA LEU A 133 8.59 -19.82 -9.78
C LEU A 133 8.37 -19.27 -11.20
N GLN A 134 7.48 -19.87 -11.98
CA GLN A 134 7.15 -19.39 -13.32
C GLN A 134 6.60 -17.95 -13.27
N ALA A 135 5.70 -17.65 -12.35
CA ALA A 135 5.16 -16.30 -12.17
C ALA A 135 6.26 -15.30 -11.80
N ALA A 136 7.11 -15.66 -10.83
CA ALA A 136 8.19 -14.81 -10.36
C ALA A 136 9.23 -14.49 -11.45
N LYS A 137 9.51 -15.40 -12.36
CA LYS A 137 10.43 -15.19 -13.50
C LYS A 137 9.99 -14.05 -14.42
N HIS A 138 8.69 -13.76 -14.52
CA HIS A 138 8.18 -12.65 -15.34
C HIS A 138 8.51 -11.25 -14.78
N VAL A 139 8.85 -11.14 -13.50
CA VAL A 139 9.14 -9.87 -12.83
C VAL A 139 10.62 -9.68 -12.47
N VAL A 140 11.48 -10.65 -12.81
CA VAL A 140 12.95 -10.54 -12.65
C VAL A 140 13.46 -9.31 -13.39
N GLY A 141 14.34 -8.54 -12.74
CA GLY A 141 14.87 -7.27 -13.25
C GLY A 141 13.95 -6.05 -13.07
N LYS A 142 12.68 -6.27 -12.69
CA LYS A 142 11.69 -5.21 -12.44
C LYS A 142 11.26 -5.08 -10.97
N CYS A 143 11.88 -5.84 -10.06
CA CYS A 143 11.63 -5.75 -8.62
C CYS A 143 12.92 -6.01 -7.84
N ASP A 144 12.93 -5.66 -6.56
CA ASP A 144 14.04 -5.85 -5.63
C ASP A 144 13.90 -7.16 -4.85
N ALA A 145 12.67 -7.62 -4.67
CA ALA A 145 12.36 -8.92 -4.08
C ALA A 145 11.00 -9.43 -4.56
N VAL A 146 10.77 -10.73 -4.42
CA VAL A 146 9.47 -11.39 -4.60
C VAL A 146 8.98 -11.85 -3.23
N ASP A 147 7.73 -11.55 -2.89
CA ASP A 147 7.13 -11.86 -1.60
C ASP A 147 6.05 -12.94 -1.70
N LEU A 148 6.05 -13.87 -0.77
CA LEU A 148 4.98 -14.85 -0.62
C LEU A 148 3.94 -14.38 0.39
N ASN A 149 2.68 -14.25 -0.04
CA ASN A 149 1.56 -13.92 0.83
C ASN A 149 1.14 -15.14 1.66
N LEU A 150 1.35 -15.06 2.96
CA LEU A 150 0.90 -16.05 3.95
C LEU A 150 -0.09 -15.44 4.96
N GLY A 151 -0.63 -14.26 4.65
CA GLY A 151 -1.46 -13.50 5.59
C GLY A 151 -2.89 -13.16 5.11
N CYS A 152 -3.25 -13.37 3.84
CA CYS A 152 -4.58 -13.00 3.32
C CYS A 152 -5.69 -13.90 3.91
N PRO A 153 -6.67 -13.35 4.69
CA PRO A 153 -7.72 -14.13 5.32
C PRO A 153 -9.05 -14.10 4.53
N GLN A 154 -9.05 -13.59 3.30
CA GLN A 154 -10.26 -13.38 2.50
C GLN A 154 -10.87 -14.70 1.99
N GLY A 155 -12.17 -14.67 1.67
CA GLY A 155 -12.89 -15.85 1.17
C GLY A 155 -12.30 -16.43 -0.12
N ILE A 156 -11.74 -15.59 -0.99
CA ILE A 156 -11.05 -16.03 -2.20
C ILE A 156 -9.77 -16.82 -1.86
N ALA A 157 -9.01 -16.39 -0.86
CA ALA A 157 -7.82 -17.12 -0.38
C ALA A 157 -8.20 -18.48 0.21
N ARG A 158 -9.33 -18.55 0.93
CA ARG A 158 -9.86 -19.83 1.43
C ARG A 158 -10.24 -20.79 0.30
N LYS A 159 -10.96 -20.30 -0.72
CA LYS A 159 -11.37 -21.10 -1.88
C LYS A 159 -10.16 -21.58 -2.69
N GLY A 160 -9.14 -20.75 -2.82
CA GLY A 160 -7.92 -21.05 -3.58
C GLY A 160 -6.85 -21.79 -2.78
N ASN A 161 -7.07 -22.02 -1.47
CA ASN A 161 -6.12 -22.65 -0.56
C ASN A 161 -4.74 -21.97 -0.60
N TYR A 162 -4.70 -20.64 -0.36
CA TYR A 162 -3.47 -19.84 -0.23
C TYR A 162 -3.59 -18.78 0.88
N GLY A 163 -2.56 -17.96 1.06
CA GLY A 163 -2.52 -16.93 2.09
C GLY A 163 -2.53 -17.52 3.48
N SER A 164 -3.33 -16.96 4.41
CA SER A 164 -3.40 -17.47 5.79
C SER A 164 -4.01 -18.86 5.95
N PHE A 165 -4.55 -19.43 4.90
CA PHE A 165 -5.09 -20.79 4.91
C PHE A 165 -4.00 -21.85 4.70
N LEU A 166 -2.76 -21.42 4.45
CA LEU A 166 -1.59 -22.31 4.44
C LEU A 166 -0.87 -22.38 5.80
N MET A 167 -1.23 -21.56 6.79
CA MET A 167 -0.48 -21.39 8.04
C MET A 167 -0.23 -22.72 8.80
N GLU A 168 -1.05 -23.73 8.60
CA GLU A 168 -0.88 -25.07 9.18
C GLU A 168 -0.13 -26.06 8.27
N ASN A 169 0.14 -25.70 7.01
CA ASN A 169 0.84 -26.57 6.05
C ASN A 169 2.29 -26.11 5.86
N TRP A 170 3.12 -26.34 6.86
CA TRP A 170 4.50 -25.85 6.89
C TRP A 170 5.38 -26.47 5.80
N ASP A 171 5.17 -27.75 5.46
CA ASP A 171 5.91 -28.42 4.38
C ASP A 171 5.69 -27.74 3.03
N LEU A 172 4.46 -27.37 2.74
CA LEU A 172 4.15 -26.66 1.50
C LEU A 172 4.73 -25.23 1.51
N ILE A 173 4.62 -24.51 2.62
CA ILE A 173 5.20 -23.17 2.76
C ILE A 173 6.72 -23.22 2.59
N TYR A 174 7.38 -24.19 3.23
CA TYR A 174 8.82 -24.39 3.09
C TYR A 174 9.19 -24.58 1.61
N ARG A 175 8.52 -25.51 0.92
CA ARG A 175 8.78 -25.78 -0.51
C ARG A 175 8.54 -24.57 -1.41
N LEU A 176 7.50 -23.78 -1.15
CA LEU A 176 7.19 -22.54 -1.91
C LEU A 176 8.34 -21.53 -1.79
N ILE A 177 8.77 -21.24 -0.56
CA ILE A 177 9.84 -20.28 -0.31
C ILE A 177 11.18 -20.81 -0.80
N ASN A 178 11.51 -22.06 -0.48
CA ASN A 178 12.79 -22.66 -0.84
C ASN A 178 12.97 -22.77 -2.36
N LYS A 179 11.90 -23.09 -3.10
CA LYS A 179 11.92 -23.09 -4.57
C LYS A 179 12.34 -21.74 -5.14
N LEU A 180 11.78 -20.62 -4.64
CA LEU A 180 12.20 -19.28 -5.05
C LEU A 180 13.61 -18.93 -4.55
N HIS A 181 13.92 -19.34 -3.32
CA HIS A 181 15.25 -19.07 -2.74
C HIS A 181 16.36 -19.71 -3.58
N THR A 182 16.17 -20.92 -4.05
CA THR A 182 17.19 -21.69 -4.76
C THR A 182 17.23 -21.43 -6.27
N GLU A 183 16.10 -21.16 -6.91
CA GLU A 183 15.99 -21.16 -8.38
C GLU A 183 15.63 -19.78 -8.99
N LEU A 184 15.39 -18.75 -8.18
CA LEU A 184 15.13 -17.40 -8.66
C LEU A 184 16.32 -16.49 -8.39
N ASP A 185 16.71 -15.67 -9.36
CA ASP A 185 17.83 -14.71 -9.21
C ASP A 185 17.51 -13.55 -8.25
N VAL A 186 16.20 -13.24 -8.06
CA VAL A 186 15.72 -12.21 -7.15
C VAL A 186 15.46 -12.80 -5.76
N PRO A 187 15.80 -12.10 -4.66
CA PRO A 187 15.52 -12.55 -3.30
C PRO A 187 14.03 -12.80 -3.03
N VAL A 188 13.73 -13.80 -2.16
CA VAL A 188 12.37 -14.07 -1.69
C VAL A 188 12.14 -13.52 -0.30
N THR A 189 10.95 -12.99 -0.04
CA THR A 189 10.48 -12.54 1.27
C THR A 189 9.14 -13.16 1.62
N ALA A 190 8.67 -13.01 2.85
CA ALA A 190 7.37 -13.54 3.24
C ALA A 190 6.62 -12.59 4.18
N LYS A 191 5.29 -12.50 3.98
CA LYS A 191 4.39 -11.73 4.84
C LYS A 191 3.40 -12.64 5.52
N ILE A 192 3.48 -12.72 6.86
CA ILE A 192 2.72 -13.65 7.70
C ILE A 192 1.68 -12.94 8.57
N ARG A 193 0.74 -13.72 9.12
CA ARG A 193 -0.06 -13.40 10.30
C ARG A 193 0.43 -14.25 11.49
N VAL A 194 -0.09 -13.94 12.67
CA VAL A 194 0.24 -14.63 13.89
C VAL A 194 -0.82 -15.71 14.23
N PHE A 195 -0.43 -16.72 15.00
CA PHE A 195 -1.35 -17.60 15.73
C PHE A 195 -1.74 -16.93 17.05
N GLU A 196 -2.74 -17.44 17.74
CA GLU A 196 -3.06 -17.05 19.12
C GLU A 196 -1.92 -17.46 20.08
N ASP A 197 -1.33 -18.61 19.82
CA ASP A 197 -0.15 -19.11 20.50
C ASP A 197 1.11 -18.43 19.95
N ARG A 198 1.81 -17.71 20.80
CA ARG A 198 3.02 -16.96 20.44
C ARG A 198 4.23 -17.88 20.20
N GLU A 199 4.34 -19.02 20.91
CA GLU A 199 5.43 -19.99 20.72
C GLU A 199 5.27 -20.66 19.33
N LYS A 200 4.06 -21.10 19.00
CA LYS A 200 3.75 -21.60 17.65
C LYS A 200 4.03 -20.55 16.58
N THR A 201 3.77 -19.28 16.87
CA THR A 201 4.07 -18.19 15.94
C THR A 201 5.58 -18.03 15.75
N LEU A 202 6.37 -18.16 16.81
CA LEU A 202 7.84 -18.12 16.75
C LEU A 202 8.40 -19.26 15.91
N GLU A 203 7.95 -20.49 16.17
CA GLU A 203 8.37 -21.66 15.36
C GLU A 203 7.98 -21.52 13.88
N TYR A 204 6.80 -20.97 13.63
CA TYR A 204 6.35 -20.65 12.27
C TYR A 204 7.28 -19.62 11.59
N ALA A 205 7.63 -18.55 12.29
CA ALA A 205 8.55 -17.53 11.79
C ALA A 205 9.94 -18.11 11.50
N LYS A 206 10.47 -18.95 12.42
CA LYS A 206 11.76 -19.65 12.22
C LYS A 206 11.72 -20.57 11.01
N MET A 207 10.65 -21.32 10.81
CA MET A 207 10.48 -22.18 9.63
C MET A 207 10.47 -21.37 8.35
N VAL A 208 9.74 -20.24 8.27
CA VAL A 208 9.69 -19.35 7.11
C VAL A 208 11.08 -18.80 6.76
N LEU A 209 11.84 -18.37 7.76
CA LEU A 209 13.22 -17.89 7.59
C LEU A 209 14.17 -19.02 7.14
N SER A 210 14.06 -20.22 7.74
CA SER A 210 14.89 -21.38 7.37
C SER A 210 14.64 -21.88 5.95
N ALA A 211 13.45 -21.62 5.40
CA ALA A 211 13.13 -21.89 4.00
C ALA A 211 13.82 -20.94 3.01
N GLY A 212 14.41 -19.83 3.49
CA GLY A 212 15.17 -18.89 2.69
C GLY A 212 14.55 -17.50 2.53
N ALA A 213 13.49 -17.16 3.28
CA ALA A 213 12.92 -15.80 3.27
C ALA A 213 13.93 -14.79 3.82
N GLN A 214 14.24 -13.73 3.06
CA GLN A 214 15.25 -12.73 3.39
C GLN A 214 14.72 -11.62 4.31
N PHE A 215 13.43 -11.28 4.17
CA PHE A 215 12.71 -10.38 5.06
C PHE A 215 11.47 -11.10 5.59
N LEU A 216 11.13 -10.81 6.84
CA LEU A 216 9.91 -11.29 7.45
C LEU A 216 9.02 -10.09 7.81
N THR A 217 7.85 -9.98 7.18
CA THR A 217 6.82 -9.01 7.58
C THR A 217 5.76 -9.69 8.43
N VAL A 218 5.53 -9.19 9.64
CA VAL A 218 4.56 -9.76 10.59
C VAL A 218 3.38 -8.82 10.80
N HIS A 219 2.18 -9.30 10.46
CA HIS A 219 0.94 -8.63 10.80
C HIS A 219 0.40 -9.18 12.13
N GLY A 220 0.37 -8.36 13.17
CA GLY A 220 -0.02 -8.74 14.54
C GLY A 220 -1.51 -9.07 14.72
N ARG A 221 -2.11 -9.76 13.75
CA ARG A 221 -3.50 -10.25 13.79
C ARG A 221 -3.56 -11.72 13.40
N THR A 222 -4.46 -12.46 14.03
CA THR A 222 -4.72 -13.86 13.64
C THR A 222 -5.53 -13.92 12.34
N ARG A 223 -5.66 -15.10 11.73
CA ARG A 223 -6.47 -15.33 10.51
C ARG A 223 -7.95 -14.97 10.73
N GLU A 224 -8.46 -15.17 11.92
CA GLU A 224 -9.84 -14.95 12.32
C GLU A 224 -10.18 -13.47 12.46
N MET A 225 -9.18 -12.63 12.74
CA MET A 225 -9.31 -11.17 12.89
C MET A 225 -9.47 -10.48 11.53
N LYS A 226 -10.69 -10.47 11.00
CA LYS A 226 -11.04 -9.90 9.69
C LYS A 226 -12.44 -9.32 9.65
N GLY A 227 -12.72 -8.40 8.72
CA GLY A 227 -14.01 -7.75 8.56
C GLY A 227 -14.41 -7.00 9.83
N GLN A 228 -15.60 -7.28 10.34
CA GLN A 228 -16.11 -6.67 11.59
C GLN A 228 -15.33 -7.13 12.84
N LYS A 229 -14.67 -8.30 12.77
CA LYS A 229 -13.86 -8.87 13.85
C LYS A 229 -12.39 -8.49 13.73
N THR A 230 -12.03 -7.46 12.96
CA THR A 230 -10.62 -7.10 12.72
C THR A 230 -9.88 -6.72 13.99
N GLY A 231 -10.50 -5.99 14.91
CA GLY A 231 -9.88 -5.59 16.19
C GLY A 231 -8.52 -4.88 16.02
N LEU A 232 -7.80 -4.77 17.13
CA LEU A 232 -6.43 -4.23 17.14
C LEU A 232 -5.42 -5.31 16.77
N ALA A 233 -4.32 -4.93 16.12
CA ALA A 233 -3.15 -5.77 15.97
C ALA A 233 -2.40 -5.82 17.30
N ASP A 234 -1.92 -6.98 17.68
CA ASP A 234 -1.13 -7.19 18.87
C ASP A 234 0.35 -6.93 18.58
N TRP A 235 0.86 -5.81 19.07
CA TRP A 235 2.28 -5.49 18.95
C TRP A 235 3.15 -6.27 19.95
N SER A 236 2.58 -6.79 21.03
CA SER A 236 3.34 -7.57 22.01
C SER A 236 3.84 -8.89 21.41
N ILE A 237 3.03 -9.54 20.57
CA ILE A 237 3.46 -10.75 19.87
C ILE A 237 4.50 -10.44 18.77
N ILE A 238 4.38 -9.28 18.09
CA ILE A 238 5.39 -8.85 17.12
C ILE A 238 6.72 -8.61 17.82
N LYS A 239 6.70 -7.90 18.95
CA LYS A 239 7.89 -7.67 19.78
C LYS A 239 8.49 -8.98 20.28
N TYR A 240 7.65 -9.91 20.78
CA TYR A 240 8.10 -11.23 21.21
C TYR A 240 8.86 -11.96 20.09
N LEU A 241 8.37 -11.92 18.85
CA LEU A 241 9.09 -12.49 17.71
C LEU A 241 10.43 -11.77 17.48
N ARG A 242 10.44 -10.42 17.50
CA ARG A 242 11.67 -9.66 17.31
C ARG A 242 12.74 -10.00 18.34
N ASP A 243 12.32 -10.15 19.62
CA ASP A 243 13.23 -10.44 20.73
C ASP A 243 13.80 -11.89 20.68
N ASN A 244 13.11 -12.83 20.04
CA ASN A 244 13.46 -14.26 19.99
C ASN A 244 13.94 -14.75 18.60
N LEU A 245 14.01 -13.87 17.60
CA LEU A 245 14.65 -14.14 16.31
C LEU A 245 16.08 -13.59 16.31
N PRO A 246 16.97 -14.10 15.42
CA PRO A 246 18.31 -13.53 15.25
C PRO A 246 18.27 -12.02 15.02
N GLN A 247 19.20 -11.27 15.59
CA GLN A 247 19.22 -9.81 15.55
C GLN A 247 19.47 -9.25 14.14
N ASP A 248 20.17 -10.00 13.30
CA ASP A 248 20.45 -9.70 11.90
C ASP A 248 19.26 -9.98 10.97
N THR A 249 18.20 -10.67 11.45
CA THR A 249 16.96 -10.86 10.69
C THR A 249 16.33 -9.52 10.33
N VAL A 250 16.13 -9.25 9.06
CA VAL A 250 15.38 -8.08 8.60
C VAL A 250 13.88 -8.29 8.86
N PHE A 251 13.32 -7.44 9.72
CA PHE A 251 12.02 -7.66 10.33
C PHE A 251 11.12 -6.43 10.23
N PHE A 252 9.94 -6.58 9.61
CA PHE A 252 8.97 -5.50 9.40
C PHE A 252 7.70 -5.74 10.22
N ALA A 253 7.23 -4.69 10.91
CA ALA A 253 5.99 -4.72 11.67
C ALA A 253 4.82 -4.17 10.86
N ASN A 254 3.63 -4.77 10.98
CA ASN A 254 2.41 -4.35 10.32
C ASN A 254 1.19 -4.44 11.24
N GLY A 255 0.34 -3.42 11.16
CA GLY A 255 -0.95 -3.32 11.87
C GLY A 255 -1.02 -2.13 12.81
N ASN A 256 -2.18 -1.48 12.89
CA ASN A 256 -2.49 -0.28 13.70
C ASN A 256 -1.63 0.96 13.37
N ILE A 257 -1.16 1.11 12.16
CA ILE A 257 -0.39 2.27 11.71
C ILE A 257 -1.34 3.23 11.01
N LEU A 258 -1.79 4.25 11.72
CA LEU A 258 -2.79 5.23 11.29
C LEU A 258 -2.22 6.65 11.19
N TYR A 259 -1.21 6.98 11.99
CA TYR A 259 -0.55 8.28 12.05
C TYR A 259 0.96 8.15 11.81
N PRO A 260 1.64 9.23 11.41
CA PRO A 260 3.11 9.26 11.37
C PRO A 260 3.74 8.89 12.72
N ASP A 261 3.18 9.37 13.82
CA ASP A 261 3.64 9.06 15.19
C ASP A 261 3.61 7.54 15.49
N ASP A 262 2.65 6.81 14.91
CA ASP A 262 2.58 5.34 15.08
C ASP A 262 3.78 4.64 14.46
N ILE A 263 4.37 5.19 13.39
CA ILE A 263 5.58 4.62 12.76
C ILE A 263 6.75 4.72 13.72
N SER A 264 7.03 5.92 14.24
CA SER A 264 8.13 6.16 15.17
C SER A 264 7.97 5.33 16.46
N ARG A 265 6.74 5.30 17.00
CA ARG A 265 6.39 4.49 18.17
C ARG A 265 6.61 3.00 17.91
N CYS A 266 6.12 2.48 16.79
CA CYS A 266 6.27 1.07 16.42
C CYS A 266 7.74 0.67 16.24
N LEU A 267 8.55 1.50 15.57
CA LEU A 267 9.99 1.29 15.44
C LEU A 267 10.68 1.19 16.81
N THR A 268 10.34 2.09 17.74
CA THR A 268 10.94 2.14 19.07
C THR A 268 10.47 1.01 19.98
N GLU A 269 9.15 0.76 20.05
CA GLU A 269 8.57 -0.24 20.96
C GLU A 269 8.91 -1.67 20.54
N ILE A 270 8.94 -1.96 19.24
CA ILE A 270 9.18 -3.31 18.71
C ILE A 270 10.66 -3.56 18.44
N GLY A 271 11.42 -2.52 18.05
CA GLY A 271 12.79 -2.67 17.57
C GLY A 271 12.87 -3.31 16.18
N CYS A 272 11.85 -3.10 15.34
CA CYS A 272 11.81 -3.59 13.97
C CYS A 272 12.59 -2.68 13.01
N ASP A 273 12.98 -3.20 11.85
CA ASP A 273 13.72 -2.46 10.84
C ASP A 273 12.83 -1.46 10.09
N ALA A 274 11.56 -1.82 9.87
CA ALA A 274 10.61 -1.00 9.15
C ALA A 274 9.17 -1.26 9.59
N VAL A 275 8.30 -0.30 9.25
CA VAL A 275 6.88 -0.34 9.57
C VAL A 275 6.04 -0.27 8.30
N MET A 276 5.05 -1.16 8.21
CA MET A 276 4.17 -1.28 7.06
C MET A 276 2.76 -0.79 7.40
N SER A 277 2.24 0.17 6.62
CA SER A 277 0.86 0.63 6.69
C SER A 277 0.05 0.14 5.50
N ALA A 278 -1.18 -0.29 5.75
CA ALA A 278 -2.16 -0.67 4.74
C ALA A 278 -3.33 0.32 4.75
N GLU A 279 -4.31 0.08 5.63
CA GLU A 279 -5.53 0.86 5.67
C GLU A 279 -5.27 2.34 6.02
N GLY A 280 -4.34 2.63 6.94
CA GLY A 280 -3.96 4.01 7.28
C GLY A 280 -3.51 4.79 6.05
N ASN A 281 -2.67 4.19 5.21
CA ASN A 281 -2.22 4.77 3.95
C ASN A 281 -3.37 5.00 2.95
N LEU A 282 -4.37 4.10 2.88
CA LEU A 282 -5.49 4.23 1.93
C LEU A 282 -6.43 5.40 2.26
N TYR A 283 -6.54 5.77 3.52
CA TYR A 283 -7.36 6.91 3.96
C TYR A 283 -6.55 8.20 4.06
N ASN A 284 -5.24 8.08 4.32
CA ASN A 284 -4.34 9.22 4.41
C ASN A 284 -2.94 8.84 3.91
N PRO A 285 -2.55 9.22 2.67
CA PRO A 285 -1.18 9.04 2.19
C PRO A 285 -0.13 9.71 3.06
N GLY A 286 -0.50 10.80 3.75
CA GLY A 286 0.36 11.54 4.68
C GLY A 286 0.81 10.75 5.91
N VAL A 287 0.31 9.51 6.12
CA VAL A 287 0.80 8.61 7.18
C VAL A 287 2.31 8.34 7.09
N PHE A 288 2.91 8.49 5.91
CA PHE A 288 4.33 8.28 5.67
C PHE A 288 5.17 9.54 5.75
N VAL A 289 4.56 10.72 5.91
CA VAL A 289 5.26 11.98 6.16
C VAL A 289 5.97 11.89 7.51
N ASP A 290 7.08 12.61 7.68
CA ASP A 290 7.78 12.62 8.96
C ASP A 290 6.87 13.18 10.08
N ALA A 291 6.93 12.60 11.27
CA ALA A 291 6.12 13.04 12.40
C ALA A 291 6.48 14.47 12.87
N GLU A 292 7.69 14.92 12.55
CA GLU A 292 8.18 16.27 12.88
C GLU A 292 7.85 17.31 11.79
N GLU A 293 7.34 16.87 10.62
CA GLU A 293 6.92 17.80 9.57
C GLU A 293 5.59 18.49 9.90
N ASP A 294 5.27 19.55 9.13
CA ASP A 294 4.01 20.29 9.23
C ASP A 294 2.79 19.36 9.23
N LEU A 295 1.92 19.54 10.20
CA LEU A 295 0.65 18.81 10.33
C LEU A 295 -0.21 18.88 9.07
N LYS A 296 -0.17 20.00 8.33
CA LYS A 296 -0.92 20.14 7.07
C LYS A 296 -0.39 19.19 5.98
N ARG A 297 0.90 18.85 6.02
CA ARG A 297 1.48 17.83 5.12
C ARG A 297 1.17 16.41 5.60
N GLN A 298 1.13 16.18 6.90
CA GLN A 298 0.70 14.90 7.48
C GLN A 298 -0.79 14.62 7.24
N PHE A 299 -1.62 15.67 7.14
CA PHE A 299 -3.04 15.61 6.84
C PHE A 299 -3.37 16.51 5.64
N PRO A 300 -2.99 16.10 4.42
CA PRO A 300 -3.18 16.92 3.23
C PRO A 300 -4.66 17.12 2.92
N ARG A 301 -4.98 18.19 2.17
CA ARG A 301 -6.33 18.46 1.67
C ARG A 301 -6.78 17.32 0.76
N VAL A 302 -8.04 16.93 0.88
CA VAL A 302 -8.61 15.81 0.11
C VAL A 302 -8.64 16.08 -1.40
N ASP A 303 -8.88 17.33 -1.81
CA ASP A 303 -8.88 17.76 -3.21
C ASP A 303 -7.49 17.64 -3.84
N HIS A 304 -6.43 18.05 -3.12
CA HIS A 304 -5.05 17.90 -3.60
C HIS A 304 -4.68 16.43 -3.81
N ILE A 305 -4.97 15.56 -2.85
CA ILE A 305 -4.70 14.12 -2.97
C ILE A 305 -5.48 13.52 -4.13
N LEU A 306 -6.74 13.89 -4.29
CA LEU A 306 -7.57 13.36 -5.36
C LEU A 306 -7.07 13.82 -6.74
N ARG A 307 -6.66 15.09 -6.87
CA ARG A 307 -6.06 15.64 -8.09
C ARG A 307 -4.74 14.96 -8.42
N GLU A 308 -3.82 14.85 -7.44
CA GLU A 308 -2.54 14.19 -7.65
C GLU A 308 -2.70 12.73 -8.09
N TYR A 309 -3.60 11.99 -7.45
CA TYR A 309 -3.90 10.60 -7.82
C TYR A 309 -4.45 10.52 -9.25
N TYR A 310 -5.39 11.38 -9.61
CA TYR A 310 -5.96 11.43 -10.95
C TYR A 310 -4.90 11.70 -12.03
N GLU A 311 -4.02 12.69 -11.82
CA GLU A 311 -2.96 13.01 -12.78
C GLU A 311 -1.93 11.87 -12.90
N ILE A 312 -1.58 11.21 -11.79
CA ILE A 312 -0.69 10.03 -11.86
C ILE A 312 -1.32 8.91 -12.69
N VAL A 313 -2.61 8.62 -12.51
CA VAL A 313 -3.32 7.61 -13.31
C VAL A 313 -3.34 7.98 -14.79
N LYS A 314 -3.45 9.26 -15.10
CA LYS A 314 -3.43 9.79 -16.48
C LYS A 314 -2.04 9.67 -17.13
N ASP A 315 -0.98 10.01 -16.36
CA ASP A 315 0.41 9.98 -16.84
C ASP A 315 1.00 8.57 -16.93
N CYS A 316 0.51 7.66 -16.08
CA CYS A 316 0.92 6.25 -16.04
C CYS A 316 -0.30 5.35 -16.24
N PRO A 317 -0.94 5.34 -17.42
CA PRO A 317 -2.09 4.50 -17.67
C PRO A 317 -1.68 3.02 -17.63
N GLY A 318 -2.57 2.19 -17.13
CA GLY A 318 -2.34 0.76 -17.15
C GLY A 318 -3.16 0.00 -16.12
N ASN A 319 -2.67 -0.11 -14.89
CA ASN A 319 -3.21 -1.05 -13.92
C ASN A 319 -4.11 -0.46 -12.82
N ALA A 320 -4.40 0.84 -12.87
CA ALA A 320 -5.42 1.43 -12.02
C ALA A 320 -6.82 1.04 -12.52
N SER A 321 -7.35 -0.07 -12.02
CA SER A 321 -8.69 -0.52 -12.39
C SER A 321 -9.76 0.50 -11.97
N LYS A 322 -10.89 0.50 -12.68
CA LYS A 322 -12.04 1.34 -12.31
C LYS A 322 -12.52 1.08 -10.87
N ILE A 323 -12.38 -0.16 -10.40
CA ILE A 323 -12.72 -0.55 -9.02
C ILE A 323 -11.72 0.09 -8.04
N ALA A 324 -10.42 0.04 -8.35
CA ALA A 324 -9.37 0.65 -7.54
C ALA A 324 -9.58 2.16 -7.42
N MET A 325 -9.73 2.88 -8.55
CA MET A 325 -9.95 4.33 -8.55
C MET A 325 -11.16 4.74 -7.71
N LYS A 326 -12.31 4.10 -7.93
CA LYS A 326 -13.53 4.37 -7.13
C LYS A 326 -13.32 4.10 -5.65
N SER A 327 -12.59 3.04 -5.32
CA SER A 327 -12.29 2.67 -3.93
C SER A 327 -11.37 3.70 -3.25
N HIS A 328 -10.36 4.21 -3.96
CA HIS A 328 -9.50 5.28 -3.45
C HIS A 328 -10.29 6.58 -3.22
N ILE A 329 -11.12 6.99 -4.16
CA ILE A 329 -11.98 8.17 -4.03
C ILE A 329 -12.82 8.07 -2.74
N PHE A 330 -13.52 6.94 -2.51
CA PHE A 330 -14.33 6.76 -1.30
C PHE A 330 -13.53 6.78 0.00
N LYS A 331 -12.28 6.32 -0.01
CA LYS A 331 -11.46 6.29 1.20
C LYS A 331 -10.84 7.64 1.51
N VAL A 332 -10.22 8.26 0.52
CA VAL A 332 -9.62 9.59 0.65
C VAL A 332 -10.65 10.62 1.08
N LEU A 333 -11.84 10.59 0.46
CA LEU A 333 -12.92 11.53 0.72
C LEU A 333 -13.85 11.11 1.86
N ARG A 334 -13.57 10.05 2.61
CA ARG A 334 -14.56 9.46 3.53
C ARG A 334 -15.25 10.50 4.45
N PRO A 335 -14.57 11.30 5.26
CA PRO A 335 -15.21 12.31 6.10
C PRO A 335 -15.90 13.39 5.29
N PHE A 336 -15.28 13.82 4.20
CA PHE A 336 -15.81 14.82 3.27
C PHE A 336 -17.17 14.39 2.68
N LEU A 337 -17.31 13.11 2.30
CA LEU A 337 -18.55 12.56 1.74
C LEU A 337 -19.63 12.29 2.78
N GLU A 338 -19.34 12.38 4.07
CA GLU A 338 -20.35 12.34 5.15
C GLU A 338 -21.06 13.70 5.26
N VAL A 339 -20.38 14.79 4.91
CA VAL A 339 -20.91 16.17 4.86
C VAL A 339 -21.52 16.46 3.49
N HIS A 340 -20.77 16.20 2.40
CA HIS A 340 -21.19 16.45 1.01
C HIS A 340 -21.85 15.21 0.40
N THR A 341 -23.11 14.96 0.77
CA THR A 341 -23.86 13.76 0.35
C THR A 341 -24.24 13.78 -1.12
N ASP A 342 -24.34 14.93 -1.75
CA ASP A 342 -24.54 15.13 -3.19
C ASP A 342 -23.32 14.62 -3.98
N ILE A 343 -22.09 15.01 -3.60
CA ILE A 343 -20.86 14.51 -4.19
C ILE A 343 -20.72 12.99 -3.95
N ARG A 344 -21.11 12.51 -2.76
CA ARG A 344 -21.17 11.07 -2.47
C ARG A 344 -22.07 10.32 -3.47
N GLN A 345 -23.22 10.89 -3.85
CA GLN A 345 -24.11 10.31 -4.83
C GLN A 345 -23.46 10.27 -6.23
N GLU A 346 -22.73 11.33 -6.64
CA GLU A 346 -21.99 11.33 -7.91
C GLU A 346 -20.92 10.23 -7.94
N VAL A 347 -20.11 10.08 -6.87
CA VAL A 347 -19.16 8.98 -6.75
C VAL A 347 -19.87 7.62 -6.79
N ALA A 348 -21.01 7.48 -6.12
CA ALA A 348 -21.79 6.23 -6.09
C ALA A 348 -22.28 5.82 -7.48
N LYS A 349 -22.70 6.79 -8.32
CA LYS A 349 -23.16 6.55 -9.70
C LYS A 349 -22.04 6.02 -10.63
N MET A 350 -20.77 6.20 -10.28
CA MET A 350 -19.64 5.62 -11.01
C MET A 350 -19.71 4.09 -10.92
N ASN A 351 -20.31 3.45 -11.91
CA ASN A 351 -20.39 2.00 -12.05
C ASN A 351 -19.24 1.47 -12.91
N THR A 352 -19.20 0.18 -13.20
CA THR A 352 -18.10 -0.44 -14.00
C THR A 352 -17.97 0.12 -15.44
N LYS A 353 -18.95 0.89 -15.90
CA LYS A 353 -18.98 1.49 -17.25
C LYS A 353 -18.58 2.96 -17.27
N TYR A 354 -18.27 3.56 -16.11
CA TYR A 354 -17.89 4.97 -16.07
C TYR A 354 -16.64 5.25 -16.93
N ARG A 355 -16.54 6.48 -17.45
CA ARG A 355 -15.41 6.95 -18.23
C ARG A 355 -14.40 7.66 -17.35
N PHE A 356 -13.19 7.85 -17.85
CA PHE A 356 -12.16 8.61 -17.15
C PHE A 356 -12.59 10.07 -16.89
N ASP A 357 -13.32 10.67 -17.84
CA ASP A 357 -13.92 12.01 -17.71
C ASP A 357 -14.89 12.12 -16.51
N ASP A 358 -15.55 11.02 -16.13
CA ASP A 358 -16.43 11.02 -14.95
C ASP A 358 -15.63 11.14 -13.65
N VAL A 359 -14.41 10.62 -13.63
CA VAL A 359 -13.47 10.82 -12.51
C VAL A 359 -13.08 12.29 -12.44
N GLU A 360 -12.68 12.89 -13.55
CA GLU A 360 -12.30 14.30 -13.61
C GLU A 360 -13.43 15.22 -13.16
N ARG A 361 -14.67 14.91 -13.54
CA ARG A 361 -15.84 15.66 -13.06
C ARG A 361 -15.95 15.62 -11.53
N VAL A 362 -15.77 14.45 -10.91
CA VAL A 362 -15.77 14.32 -9.46
C VAL A 362 -14.61 15.10 -8.83
N VAL A 363 -13.40 15.01 -9.40
CA VAL A 363 -12.23 15.78 -8.92
C VAL A 363 -12.57 17.29 -8.92
N LYS A 364 -13.08 17.83 -10.03
CA LYS A 364 -13.45 19.26 -10.14
C LYS A 364 -14.54 19.68 -9.15
N LEU A 365 -15.53 18.82 -8.90
CA LEU A 365 -16.56 19.09 -7.89
C LEU A 365 -15.96 19.19 -6.48
N VAL A 366 -15.05 18.28 -6.14
CA VAL A 366 -14.38 18.31 -4.84
C VAL A 366 -13.50 19.55 -4.72
N GLU A 367 -12.72 19.90 -5.75
CA GLU A 367 -11.87 21.09 -5.79
C GLU A 367 -12.70 22.35 -5.55
N ALA A 368 -13.77 22.56 -6.33
CA ALA A 368 -14.65 23.73 -6.20
C ALA A 368 -15.24 23.84 -4.78
N THR A 369 -15.71 22.72 -4.23
CA THR A 369 -16.28 22.71 -2.88
C THR A 369 -15.24 23.04 -1.80
N VAL A 370 -14.02 22.52 -1.94
CA VAL A 370 -12.93 22.82 -0.98
C VAL A 370 -12.47 24.28 -1.14
N GLU A 371 -12.42 24.81 -2.36
CA GLU A 371 -12.14 26.24 -2.60
C GLU A 371 -13.18 27.13 -1.94
N GLU A 372 -14.47 26.82 -2.01
CA GLU A 372 -15.53 27.54 -1.29
C GLU A 372 -15.33 27.50 0.24
N ILE A 373 -14.87 26.35 0.79
CA ILE A 373 -14.53 26.24 2.21
C ILE A 373 -13.36 27.17 2.56
N PHE A 374 -12.31 27.19 1.72
CA PHE A 374 -11.11 27.98 1.95
C PHE A 374 -11.29 29.47 1.64
N ALA A 375 -12.37 29.87 0.98
CA ALA A 375 -12.76 31.29 0.80
C ALA A 375 -13.43 31.90 2.03
N LYS A 376 -13.77 31.12 3.07
CA LYS A 376 -14.37 31.63 4.29
C LYS A 376 -13.40 32.53 5.07
N PRO A 377 -13.88 33.65 5.65
CA PRO A 377 -13.01 34.60 6.36
C PRO A 377 -12.39 34.03 7.65
N ASP A 378 -12.98 32.99 8.23
CA ASP A 378 -12.56 32.33 9.46
C ASP A 378 -11.80 31.02 9.24
N ILE A 379 -11.40 30.73 7.99
CA ILE A 379 -10.78 29.44 7.60
C ILE A 379 -9.52 29.13 8.44
N GLU A 380 -8.72 30.12 8.79
CA GLU A 380 -7.52 29.90 9.60
C GLU A 380 -7.84 29.34 10.99
N GLN A 381 -9.02 29.69 11.55
CA GLN A 381 -9.51 29.18 12.82
C GLN A 381 -10.16 27.79 12.67
N LEU A 382 -10.73 27.49 11.50
CA LEU A 382 -11.38 26.22 11.21
C LEU A 382 -10.42 25.13 10.71
N ASP A 383 -9.36 25.52 9.99
CA ASP A 383 -8.37 24.57 9.41
C ASP A 383 -7.25 24.25 10.40
N VAL A 384 -7.64 23.89 11.64
CA VAL A 384 -6.74 23.58 12.75
C VAL A 384 -6.80 22.09 13.07
N ILE A 385 -5.63 21.45 13.17
CA ILE A 385 -5.48 20.06 13.58
C ILE A 385 -5.05 20.08 15.06
N THR A 386 -5.88 19.50 15.94
CA THR A 386 -5.62 19.49 17.37
C THR A 386 -5.45 18.10 17.92
N ALA A 387 -4.75 17.97 19.06
CA ALA A 387 -4.70 16.71 19.79
C ALA A 387 -6.11 16.35 20.28
N GLY A 388 -6.47 15.09 20.19
CA GLY A 388 -7.71 14.58 20.76
C GLY A 388 -7.54 14.15 22.21
N ASP A 389 -8.65 14.13 22.96
CA ASP A 389 -8.65 13.88 24.40
C ASP A 389 -8.44 12.41 24.79
N LYS A 390 -8.45 11.48 23.82
CA LYS A 390 -8.40 10.02 24.10
C LYS A 390 -7.44 9.31 23.20
N GLN A 391 -6.62 8.46 23.79
CA GLN A 391 -5.89 7.43 23.07
C GLN A 391 -6.87 6.36 22.57
N LEU A 392 -7.00 6.26 21.26
CA LEU A 392 -7.70 5.17 20.59
C LEU A 392 -6.67 4.33 19.84
N TRP A 393 -6.85 3.03 19.77
CA TRP A 393 -5.99 2.15 18.98
C TRP A 393 -4.52 2.11 19.45
N GLY A 394 -4.24 2.49 20.70
CA GLY A 394 -2.89 2.56 21.27
C GLY A 394 -2.09 3.79 20.83
N GLY A 395 -2.62 4.65 19.98
CA GLY A 395 -2.00 5.90 19.52
C GLY A 395 -2.76 7.15 19.93
N SER A 396 -2.24 8.30 19.54
CA SER A 396 -2.88 9.61 19.78
C SER A 396 -4.00 9.84 18.76
N TYR A 397 -5.20 10.15 19.26
CA TYR A 397 -6.28 10.63 18.40
C TYR A 397 -6.06 12.11 18.07
N LYS A 398 -6.24 12.48 16.81
CA LYS A 398 -6.19 13.90 16.38
C LYS A 398 -7.55 14.32 15.83
N LYS A 399 -8.00 15.51 16.16
CA LYS A 399 -9.16 16.14 15.54
C LYS A 399 -8.69 16.81 14.25
N VAL A 400 -9.15 16.30 13.11
CA VAL A 400 -8.75 16.75 11.78
C VAL A 400 -9.98 17.24 11.03
N PRO A 401 -9.96 18.43 10.42
CA PRO A 401 -11.07 18.93 9.61
C PRO A 401 -11.48 17.95 8.50
N TYR A 402 -12.77 17.85 8.19
CA TYR A 402 -13.32 16.85 7.25
C TYR A 402 -12.85 17.02 5.79
N TRP A 403 -12.32 18.18 5.44
CA TRP A 403 -11.70 18.47 4.14
C TRP A 403 -10.22 18.07 4.05
N ARG A 404 -9.71 17.37 5.07
CA ARG A 404 -8.36 16.83 5.11
C ARG A 404 -8.38 15.31 5.22
N CYS A 405 -7.42 14.66 4.58
CA CYS A 405 -7.23 13.21 4.69
C CYS A 405 -6.98 12.83 6.15
N GLN A 406 -7.66 11.80 6.63
CA GLN A 406 -7.56 11.36 8.02
C GLN A 406 -7.85 9.87 8.15
N PRO A 407 -7.29 9.19 9.17
CA PRO A 407 -7.46 7.76 9.34
C PRO A 407 -8.89 7.35 9.64
N TYR A 408 -9.23 6.14 9.23
CA TYR A 408 -10.47 5.48 9.60
C TYR A 408 -10.29 4.63 10.86
N PHE A 409 -11.08 4.87 11.87
CA PHE A 409 -11.08 4.10 13.11
C PHE A 409 -12.09 2.96 13.04
N ARG A 410 -11.57 1.74 13.14
CA ARG A 410 -12.43 0.56 13.20
C ARG A 410 -13.07 0.41 14.58
N PRO A 411 -14.30 -0.16 14.66
CA PRO A 411 -14.92 -0.45 15.93
C PRO A 411 -14.07 -1.42 16.77
N VAL A 412 -13.93 -1.13 18.06
CA VAL A 412 -13.31 -2.02 19.05
C VAL A 412 -14.41 -2.60 19.92
N ASN A 413 -14.43 -3.92 20.12
CA ASN A 413 -15.37 -4.63 21.00
C ASN A 413 -16.86 -4.36 20.69
N GLY A 414 -17.22 -4.27 19.40
CA GLY A 414 -18.60 -4.04 18.98
C GLY A 414 -19.13 -2.62 19.21
N VAL A 415 -18.37 -1.76 19.86
CA VAL A 415 -18.69 -0.33 19.96
C VAL A 415 -18.20 0.34 18.67
N SER A 416 -19.13 0.85 17.86
CA SER A 416 -18.79 1.59 16.65
C SER A 416 -17.89 2.78 17.01
N GLY A 417 -16.62 2.73 16.60
CA GLY A 417 -15.72 3.89 16.65
C GLY A 417 -16.32 5.07 15.87
N ASP A 418 -17.07 4.78 14.81
CA ASP A 418 -17.78 5.73 13.98
C ASP A 418 -18.80 6.60 14.74
N LYS A 419 -19.55 6.05 15.70
CA LYS A 419 -20.52 6.87 16.42
C LYS A 419 -19.87 7.98 17.24
N ARG A 420 -18.71 7.73 17.84
CA ARG A 420 -17.98 8.75 18.62
C ARG A 420 -17.23 9.73 17.71
N VAL A 421 -16.69 9.24 16.58
CA VAL A 421 -16.07 10.10 15.56
C VAL A 421 -17.15 10.92 14.84
N THR A 422 -18.29 10.33 14.53
CA THR A 422 -19.42 11.01 13.90
C THR A 422 -20.06 12.06 14.85
N GLU A 423 -20.10 11.80 16.15
CA GLU A 423 -20.55 12.78 17.14
C GLU A 423 -19.53 13.91 17.33
N ALA A 424 -18.23 13.59 17.34
CA ALA A 424 -17.18 14.61 17.36
C ALA A 424 -17.12 15.44 16.07
N LEU A 425 -17.35 14.82 14.90
CA LEU A 425 -17.47 15.53 13.61
C LEU A 425 -18.76 16.34 13.50
N LYS A 426 -19.88 15.87 14.05
CA LYS A 426 -21.13 16.63 14.09
C LYS A 426 -21.01 17.85 14.99
N SER A 427 -20.35 17.75 16.14
CA SER A 427 -20.10 18.89 17.02
C SER A 427 -19.14 19.95 16.42
N GLN A 428 -18.32 19.59 15.43
CA GLN A 428 -17.48 20.52 14.67
C GLN A 428 -18.21 21.20 13.51
N ASN A 429 -19.34 20.62 13.05
CA ASN A 429 -20.11 21.10 11.90
C ASN A 429 -21.43 21.77 12.30
N GLU A 430 -21.76 21.85 13.58
CA GLU A 430 -22.88 22.70 14.01
C GLU A 430 -22.48 24.18 13.80
N PRO A 431 -23.26 24.94 13.01
CA PRO A 431 -23.03 26.36 12.91
C PRO A 431 -23.13 26.96 14.31
N LEU A 432 -22.19 27.84 14.66
CA LEU A 432 -22.25 28.66 15.86
C LEU A 432 -23.52 29.51 15.79
N THR A 433 -24.68 28.91 16.08
CA THR A 433 -25.89 29.66 16.35
C THR A 433 -25.79 30.20 17.77
N SER A 434 -25.85 31.53 17.85
CA SER A 434 -25.87 32.32 19.05
C SER A 434 -26.70 31.65 20.17
N GLN A 435 -26.04 31.42 21.29
CA GLN A 435 -26.72 31.15 22.55
C GLN A 435 -27.54 32.39 22.89
N ASN A 436 -28.84 32.23 22.88
CA ASN A 436 -29.81 32.88 23.80
C ASN A 436 -31.22 32.75 23.19
N GLU A 437 -31.94 31.68 23.57
CA GLU A 437 -33.38 31.77 23.81
C GLU A 437 -33.81 30.66 24.79
N PRO A 438 -34.75 30.95 25.74
CA PRO A 438 -35.06 30.06 26.85
C PRO A 438 -36.03 28.97 26.47
N GLN A 439 -35.81 27.80 27.05
CA GLN A 439 -36.62 26.60 26.90
C GLN A 439 -38.07 26.84 27.36
N LEU A 440 -39.01 26.64 26.47
CA LEU A 440 -40.42 26.40 26.80
C LEU A 440 -40.69 24.89 26.71
N SER A 441 -40.98 24.33 27.86
CA SER A 441 -41.44 22.97 28.07
C SER A 441 -42.82 22.76 27.43
N ASN A 442 -42.96 21.72 26.61
CA ASN A 442 -44.28 21.10 26.37
C ASN A 442 -44.15 19.57 26.32
N HIS A 443 -44.68 18.99 27.38
CA HIS A 443 -45.10 17.58 27.46
C HIS A 443 -46.26 17.31 26.52
N LEU A 444 -46.22 16.23 25.74
CA LEU A 444 -47.39 15.40 25.39
C LEU A 444 -46.94 13.98 24.92
N PRO A 445 -47.82 12.95 25.01
CA PRO A 445 -47.42 11.61 25.43
C PRO A 445 -47.33 10.57 24.33
N HIS A 446 -46.70 9.47 24.72
CA HIS A 446 -46.55 8.20 24.00
C HIS A 446 -47.82 7.67 23.32
N ASN A 447 -47.68 7.20 22.08
CA ASN A 447 -48.57 6.16 21.54
C ASN A 447 -47.73 4.99 20.97
N LYS A 448 -47.81 3.88 21.67
CA LYS A 448 -47.31 2.57 21.27
C LYS A 448 -48.24 1.97 20.22
N ARG A 449 -47.71 1.41 19.13
CA ARG A 449 -48.37 0.40 18.30
C ARG A 449 -47.57 -0.88 18.24
N PRO A 450 -48.23 -2.06 18.25
CA PRO A 450 -47.58 -3.35 18.43
C PRO A 450 -47.08 -3.95 17.12
N LEU A 451 -46.01 -4.74 17.24
CA LEU A 451 -45.44 -5.61 16.21
C LEU A 451 -46.35 -6.82 15.95
N GLN A 452 -46.57 -7.14 14.69
CA GLN A 452 -47.06 -8.44 14.24
C GLN A 452 -45.93 -9.23 13.56
N PRO A 453 -45.94 -10.57 13.63
CA PRO A 453 -44.86 -11.43 13.21
C PRO A 453 -44.90 -11.77 11.71
N ASP A 454 -43.72 -11.80 11.09
CA ASP A 454 -43.57 -12.20 9.69
C ASP A 454 -43.49 -13.72 9.54
N ASN A 455 -44.24 -14.20 8.56
CA ASN A 455 -44.26 -15.56 8.06
C ASN A 455 -42.96 -15.88 7.27
N GLU A 456 -42.34 -16.99 7.64
CA GLU A 456 -41.50 -17.77 6.73
C GLU A 456 -42.39 -18.47 5.70
N GLU A 457 -42.08 -18.33 4.40
CA GLU A 457 -42.04 -19.43 3.43
C GLU A 457 -41.83 -18.95 1.99
N GLN A 458 -41.05 -19.75 1.28
CA GLN A 458 -40.92 -19.85 -0.18
C GLN A 458 -40.02 -18.83 -0.92
N THR A 459 -38.82 -19.24 -1.27
CA THR A 459 -38.56 -19.67 -2.66
C THR A 459 -37.19 -20.41 -2.82
N LYS A 460 -37.28 -21.72 -2.90
CA LYS A 460 -36.33 -22.55 -3.64
C LYS A 460 -36.69 -22.50 -5.11
N ARG A 461 -35.77 -22.14 -5.99
CA ARG A 461 -35.53 -22.58 -7.38
C ARG A 461 -34.85 -21.48 -8.17
N SER A 462 -33.59 -21.65 -8.49
CA SER A 462 -33.12 -22.10 -9.80
C SER A 462 -31.59 -22.14 -9.79
N LYS A 463 -31.08 -23.37 -9.77
CA LYS A 463 -29.78 -23.72 -10.32
C LYS A 463 -30.01 -24.06 -11.78
N GLN A 464 -29.23 -23.50 -12.72
CA GLN A 464 -28.54 -24.20 -13.78
C GLN A 464 -28.05 -23.23 -14.88
N SER A 465 -26.83 -23.51 -15.31
CA SER A 465 -26.19 -23.11 -16.58
C SER A 465 -25.93 -21.60 -16.76
N ILE A 466 -24.74 -21.12 -16.90
CA ILE A 466 -23.59 -21.49 -17.79
C ILE A 466 -22.31 -21.08 -17.08
#